data_489b2fbdfdf1c75b883326ea4c862743
#
_entry.id   489b2fbdfdf1c75b883326ea4c862743
#
_cell.length_a   1.000
_cell.length_b   1.000
_cell.length_c   1.000
_cell.angle_alpha   90.00
_cell.angle_beta   90.00
_cell.angle_gamma   90.00
#
_symmetry.space_group_name_H-M   'P 1'
#
loop_
_entity.id
_entity.type
_entity.pdbx_description
1 polymer ?
#
loop_
_entity_poly.entity_id
_entity_poly.type
_entity_poly.pdbx_seq_one_letter_code
_entity_poly.pdbx_strand_id
1 'polypeptide(L)'
;VEIFARALPPQQKVLAITGTNGKTTTTALTGELTRAAGLSTRVAGNIGTPVLDVLAEIENGAAWPDVFVLELSSYQLETTGSLKLAAAAVLNVTANHLDRYAGLADYAAAKARIFLHCNVAIVNRDDPIVRLMRRRGETVQTFGASVPQSEEEWGLVPRADGAWLARGGELLLPAHALALQGRHNAQNALAALALTAAVARIRPPVIDALKRFAGLPHRMQPVADARGVQCIDDSKATTVAATVAALDGGTRPVVLIAGGDGKGQGF
;
A
#
# COMPACT_ATOMS: atom_id res chain seq x y z
N VAL A 1 -16.63 0.16 -8.85
CA VAL A 1 -16.38 -0.51 -7.54
C VAL A 1 -17.71 -0.75 -6.84
N GLU A 2 -18.65 0.18 -6.81
CA GLU A 2 -19.95 0.01 -6.14
C GLU A 2 -20.76 -1.18 -6.67
N ILE A 3 -20.84 -1.38 -8.01
CA ILE A 3 -21.49 -2.54 -8.61
C ILE A 3 -20.84 -3.84 -8.16
N PHE A 4 -19.51 -3.88 -8.19
CA PHE A 4 -18.73 -5.01 -7.68
C PHE A 4 -19.04 -5.29 -6.21
N ALA A 5 -19.06 -4.24 -5.36
CA ALA A 5 -19.34 -4.38 -3.94
C ALA A 5 -20.70 -5.04 -3.65
N ARG A 6 -21.72 -4.70 -4.46
CA ARG A 6 -23.08 -5.27 -4.35
C ARG A 6 -23.17 -6.73 -4.84
N ALA A 7 -22.28 -7.14 -5.73
CA ALA A 7 -22.23 -8.51 -6.24
C ALA A 7 -21.44 -9.48 -5.35
N LEU A 8 -20.67 -8.95 -4.38
CA LEU A 8 -19.85 -9.79 -3.50
C LEU A 8 -20.71 -10.66 -2.57
N PRO A 9 -20.36 -11.95 -2.39
CA PRO A 9 -20.93 -12.77 -1.33
C PRO A 9 -20.68 -12.15 0.05
N PRO A 10 -21.61 -12.29 1.01
CA PRO A 10 -21.49 -11.67 2.34
C PRO A 10 -20.21 -12.04 3.12
N GLN A 11 -19.67 -13.25 2.89
CA GLN A 11 -18.46 -13.79 3.54
C GLN A 11 -17.16 -13.44 2.80
N GLN A 12 -17.24 -12.79 1.62
CA GLN A 12 -16.07 -12.50 0.81
C GLN A 12 -15.11 -11.55 1.54
N LYS A 13 -13.87 -11.97 1.68
CA LYS A 13 -12.83 -11.12 2.28
C LYS A 13 -12.28 -10.15 1.22
N VAL A 14 -12.25 -8.88 1.59
CA VAL A 14 -11.69 -7.82 0.75
C VAL A 14 -10.71 -7.00 1.59
N LEU A 15 -9.50 -6.82 1.09
CA LEU A 15 -8.50 -5.88 1.59
C LEU A 15 -8.43 -4.70 0.61
N ALA A 16 -8.35 -3.49 1.10
CA ALA A 16 -8.28 -2.31 0.23
C ALA A 16 -7.17 -1.35 0.64
N ILE A 17 -6.52 -0.76 -0.36
CA ILE A 17 -5.41 0.16 -0.20
C ILE A 17 -5.68 1.45 -0.97
N THR A 18 -5.50 2.59 -0.29
CA THR A 18 -5.46 3.91 -0.92
C THR A 18 -4.30 4.74 -0.35
N GLY A 19 -4.07 5.90 -0.92
CA GLY A 19 -3.01 6.85 -0.54
C GLY A 19 -2.65 7.73 -1.74
N THR A 20 -1.78 8.70 -1.55
CA THR A 20 -1.21 9.44 -2.67
C THR A 20 -0.15 8.58 -3.35
N ASN A 21 0.82 8.07 -2.60
CA ASN A 21 1.96 7.28 -3.07
C ASN A 21 1.97 5.87 -2.44
N GLY A 22 2.68 4.91 -3.07
CA GLY A 22 2.90 3.56 -2.53
C GLY A 22 1.75 2.57 -2.76
N LYS A 23 0.58 3.00 -3.22
CA LYS A 23 -0.60 2.15 -3.41
C LYS A 23 -0.29 0.86 -4.16
N THR A 24 0.22 0.98 -5.37
CA THR A 24 0.44 -0.14 -6.28
C THR A 24 1.44 -1.15 -5.71
N THR A 25 2.55 -0.65 -5.14
CA THR A 25 3.55 -1.49 -4.48
C THR A 25 2.95 -2.25 -3.30
N THR A 26 2.22 -1.54 -2.41
CA THR A 26 1.59 -2.15 -1.24
C THR A 26 0.51 -3.14 -1.64
N THR A 27 -0.29 -2.84 -2.67
CA THR A 27 -1.34 -3.74 -3.16
C THR A 27 -0.76 -5.03 -3.75
N ALA A 28 0.25 -4.91 -4.61
CA ALA A 28 0.91 -6.07 -5.19
C ALA A 28 1.61 -6.91 -4.12
N LEU A 29 2.34 -6.28 -3.21
CA LEU A 29 2.99 -6.96 -2.08
C LEU A 29 1.96 -7.66 -1.19
N THR A 30 0.85 -7.01 -0.82
CA THR A 30 -0.22 -7.65 -0.04
C THR A 30 -0.77 -8.88 -0.77
N GLY A 31 -0.93 -8.81 -2.10
CA GLY A 31 -1.32 -9.96 -2.91
C GLY A 31 -0.33 -11.13 -2.84
N GLU A 32 0.98 -10.85 -2.90
CA GLU A 32 2.02 -11.89 -2.74
C GLU A 32 2.03 -12.48 -1.32
N LEU A 33 1.89 -11.64 -0.29
CA LEU A 33 1.88 -12.12 1.09
C LEU A 33 0.65 -12.98 1.42
N THR A 34 -0.53 -12.61 0.90
CA THR A 34 -1.75 -13.41 1.10
C THR A 34 -1.68 -14.74 0.35
N ARG A 35 -1.09 -14.79 -0.85
CA ARG A 35 -0.82 -16.06 -1.55
C ARG A 35 0.18 -16.93 -0.78
N ALA A 36 1.26 -16.33 -0.27
CA ALA A 36 2.24 -17.03 0.55
C ALA A 36 1.65 -17.55 1.88
N ALA A 37 0.58 -16.92 2.37
CA ALA A 37 -0.20 -17.40 3.50
C ALA A 37 -1.14 -18.57 3.14
N GLY A 38 -1.21 -19.00 1.88
CA GLY A 38 -2.02 -20.11 1.40
C GLY A 38 -3.42 -19.72 0.91
N LEU A 39 -3.70 -18.43 0.72
CA LEU A 39 -5.00 -17.96 0.23
C LEU A 39 -5.00 -17.80 -1.29
N SER A 40 -6.04 -18.27 -1.97
CA SER A 40 -6.31 -17.87 -3.35
C SER A 40 -6.63 -16.37 -3.36
N THR A 41 -5.82 -15.59 -4.10
CA THR A 41 -5.85 -14.13 -4.02
C THR A 41 -6.00 -13.50 -5.39
N ARG A 42 -6.96 -12.61 -5.53
CA ARG A 42 -7.14 -11.76 -6.72
C ARG A 42 -6.79 -10.31 -6.40
N VAL A 43 -5.82 -9.77 -7.10
CA VAL A 43 -5.45 -8.34 -7.07
C VAL A 43 -6.17 -7.63 -8.20
N ALA A 44 -6.84 -6.51 -7.91
CA ALA A 44 -7.62 -5.77 -8.89
C ALA A 44 -7.84 -4.29 -8.48
N GLY A 45 -8.60 -3.54 -9.26
CA GLY A 45 -9.06 -2.18 -8.96
C GLY A 45 -8.40 -1.12 -9.84
N ASN A 46 -7.73 -0.14 -9.21
CA ASN A 46 -6.97 0.90 -9.93
C ASN A 46 -5.63 0.39 -10.47
N ILE A 47 -5.38 -0.89 -10.37
CA ILE A 47 -4.22 -1.63 -10.86
C ILE A 47 -4.67 -2.94 -11.51
N GLY A 48 -3.98 -3.36 -12.57
CA GLY A 48 -4.21 -4.65 -13.22
C GLY A 48 -5.60 -4.74 -13.83
N THR A 49 -6.31 -5.84 -13.55
CA THR A 49 -7.65 -6.09 -14.10
C THR A 49 -8.69 -5.23 -13.38
N PRO A 50 -9.56 -4.50 -14.11
CA PRO A 50 -10.69 -3.80 -13.51
C PRO A 50 -11.61 -4.76 -12.74
N VAL A 51 -12.19 -4.29 -11.63
CA VAL A 51 -13.01 -5.17 -10.76
C VAL A 51 -14.25 -5.74 -11.46
N LEU A 52 -14.81 -5.05 -12.47
CA LEU A 52 -15.96 -5.55 -13.23
C LEU A 52 -15.56 -6.67 -14.20
N ASP A 53 -14.34 -6.60 -14.77
CA ASP A 53 -13.84 -7.67 -15.63
C ASP A 53 -13.59 -8.95 -14.81
N VAL A 54 -13.07 -8.79 -13.58
CA VAL A 54 -12.93 -9.92 -12.64
C VAL A 54 -14.28 -10.51 -12.28
N LEU A 55 -15.29 -9.68 -12.07
CA LEU A 55 -16.66 -10.15 -11.81
C LEU A 55 -17.21 -10.93 -13.02
N ALA A 56 -17.02 -10.42 -14.23
CA ALA A 56 -17.42 -11.11 -15.45
C ALA A 56 -16.68 -12.47 -15.63
N GLU A 57 -15.38 -12.56 -15.30
CA GLU A 57 -14.67 -13.83 -15.29
C GLU A 57 -15.34 -14.84 -14.34
N ILE A 58 -15.74 -14.39 -13.14
CA ILE A 58 -16.40 -15.24 -12.14
C ILE A 58 -17.81 -15.66 -12.61
N GLU A 59 -18.60 -14.75 -13.19
CA GLU A 59 -19.91 -15.06 -13.78
C GLU A 59 -19.79 -16.07 -14.93
N ASN A 60 -18.65 -16.08 -15.64
CA ASN A 60 -18.32 -17.06 -16.68
C ASN A 60 -17.66 -18.35 -16.15
N GLY A 61 -17.71 -18.60 -14.84
CA GLY A 61 -17.32 -19.86 -14.22
C GLY A 61 -15.95 -19.87 -13.56
N ALA A 62 -15.24 -18.75 -13.46
CA ALA A 62 -14.04 -18.68 -12.63
C ALA A 62 -14.40 -18.78 -11.14
N ALA A 63 -13.56 -19.43 -10.35
CA ALA A 63 -13.78 -19.58 -8.91
C ALA A 63 -13.63 -18.24 -8.17
N TRP A 64 -14.45 -18.04 -7.13
CA TRP A 64 -14.25 -16.95 -6.18
C TRP A 64 -12.92 -17.14 -5.45
N PRO A 65 -12.08 -16.09 -5.33
CA PRO A 65 -10.87 -16.17 -4.53
C PRO A 65 -11.23 -16.13 -3.03
N ASP A 66 -10.34 -16.62 -2.17
CA ASP A 66 -10.47 -16.45 -0.72
C ASP A 66 -10.41 -14.98 -0.30
N VAL A 67 -9.61 -14.18 -1.02
CA VAL A 67 -9.44 -12.75 -0.73
C VAL A 67 -9.22 -11.92 -1.99
N PHE A 68 -9.89 -10.78 -2.06
CA PHE A 68 -9.57 -9.70 -2.99
C PHE A 68 -8.62 -8.70 -2.32
N VAL A 69 -7.62 -8.23 -3.07
CA VAL A 69 -6.75 -7.12 -2.67
C VAL A 69 -6.93 -6.00 -3.69
N LEU A 70 -7.56 -4.90 -3.27
CA LEU A 70 -7.97 -3.83 -4.15
C LEU A 70 -7.12 -2.57 -3.98
N GLU A 71 -6.56 -2.06 -5.07
CA GLU A 71 -6.11 -0.68 -5.12
C GLU A 71 -7.29 0.23 -5.41
N LEU A 72 -7.53 1.26 -4.58
CA LEU A 72 -8.61 2.21 -4.77
C LEU A 72 -8.10 3.64 -4.87
N SER A 73 -8.49 4.34 -5.95
CA SER A 73 -8.27 5.77 -6.09
C SER A 73 -9.29 6.58 -5.27
N SER A 74 -9.01 7.86 -5.03
CA SER A 74 -9.97 8.77 -4.41
C SER A 74 -11.27 8.87 -5.23
N TYR A 75 -11.16 8.88 -6.56
CA TYR A 75 -12.32 8.94 -7.48
C TYR A 75 -13.24 7.73 -7.34
N GLN A 76 -12.67 6.53 -7.22
CA GLN A 76 -13.45 5.32 -7.00
C GLN A 76 -14.13 5.33 -5.62
N LEU A 77 -13.45 5.85 -4.61
CA LEU A 77 -14.00 5.95 -3.25
C LEU A 77 -15.14 6.95 -3.14
N GLU A 78 -15.17 8.02 -3.93
CA GLU A 78 -16.27 9.00 -3.95
C GLU A 78 -17.63 8.33 -4.25
N THR A 79 -17.63 7.35 -5.12
CA THR A 79 -18.85 6.66 -5.60
C THR A 79 -19.05 5.28 -4.97
N THR A 80 -18.20 4.88 -4.00
CA THR A 80 -18.30 3.60 -3.32
C THR A 80 -18.88 3.80 -1.93
N GLY A 81 -20.01 3.14 -1.64
CA GLY A 81 -20.73 3.28 -0.38
C GLY A 81 -21.07 1.98 0.34
N SER A 82 -21.07 0.82 -0.38
CA SER A 82 -21.50 -0.47 0.18
C SER A 82 -20.38 -1.51 0.35
N LEU A 83 -19.13 -1.17 -0.04
CA LEU A 83 -18.00 -2.09 0.00
C LEU A 83 -17.61 -2.42 1.44
N LYS A 84 -17.82 -3.68 1.85
CA LYS A 84 -17.40 -4.19 3.17
C LYS A 84 -15.97 -4.70 3.08
N LEU A 85 -15.12 -4.27 4.01
CA LEU A 85 -13.69 -4.56 4.02
C LEU A 85 -13.30 -5.33 5.28
N ALA A 86 -12.55 -6.41 5.12
CA ALA A 86 -11.89 -7.08 6.24
C ALA A 86 -10.81 -6.18 6.87
N ALA A 87 -10.05 -5.48 6.02
CA ALA A 87 -9.16 -4.40 6.45
C ALA A 87 -8.93 -3.41 5.31
N ALA A 88 -8.60 -2.18 5.66
CA ALA A 88 -8.23 -1.14 4.71
C ALA A 88 -7.03 -0.32 5.21
N ALA A 89 -6.18 0.14 4.28
CA ALA A 89 -5.06 1.01 4.59
C ALA A 89 -5.11 2.33 3.82
N VAL A 90 -4.83 3.43 4.53
CA VAL A 90 -4.47 4.71 3.93
C VAL A 90 -2.98 4.95 4.18
N LEU A 91 -2.19 4.98 3.11
CA LEU A 91 -0.73 5.00 3.23
C LEU A 91 -0.20 6.40 3.55
N ASN A 92 -0.68 7.40 2.83
CA ASN A 92 -0.29 8.80 2.98
C ASN A 92 -1.23 9.71 2.22
N VAL A 93 -1.25 10.99 2.59
CA VAL A 93 -1.98 12.05 1.87
C VAL A 93 -1.10 13.26 1.70
N THR A 94 -0.68 13.52 0.47
CA THR A 94 0.05 14.73 0.04
C THR A 94 -0.71 15.42 -1.07
N ALA A 95 -0.45 16.69 -1.32
CA ALA A 95 -1.12 17.46 -2.35
C ALA A 95 -1.04 16.75 -3.72
N ASN A 96 -2.20 16.46 -4.27
CA ASN A 96 -2.37 15.86 -5.59
C ASN A 96 -3.83 16.07 -6.05
N HIS A 97 -4.06 16.08 -7.36
CA HIS A 97 -5.39 16.27 -7.94
C HIS A 97 -6.10 17.55 -7.46
N LEU A 98 -5.34 18.65 -7.25
CA LEU A 98 -5.88 19.96 -6.84
C LEU A 98 -6.67 20.65 -7.97
N ASP A 99 -6.62 20.12 -9.17
CA ASP A 99 -7.49 20.44 -10.30
C ASP A 99 -8.93 19.95 -10.11
N ARG A 100 -9.14 18.93 -9.27
CA ARG A 100 -10.44 18.32 -9.01
C ARG A 100 -10.99 18.61 -7.60
N TYR A 101 -10.14 18.65 -6.60
CA TYR A 101 -10.54 18.86 -5.21
C TYR A 101 -10.36 20.33 -4.81
N ALA A 102 -11.28 20.89 -4.03
CA ALA A 102 -11.19 22.26 -3.53
C ALA A 102 -9.95 22.45 -2.62
N GLY A 103 -9.35 21.38 -2.15
CA GLY A 103 -8.12 21.40 -1.38
C GLY A 103 -7.72 20.04 -0.82
N LEU A 104 -6.64 20.04 -0.05
CA LEU A 104 -6.09 18.82 0.55
C LEU A 104 -7.07 18.14 1.50
N ALA A 105 -7.92 18.91 2.19
CA ALA A 105 -8.93 18.37 3.12
C ALA A 105 -10.00 17.55 2.38
N ASP A 106 -10.49 18.03 1.23
CA ASP A 106 -11.50 17.31 0.43
C ASP A 106 -10.89 16.04 -0.18
N TYR A 107 -9.65 16.10 -0.66
CA TYR A 107 -8.92 14.94 -1.13
C TYR A 107 -8.73 13.90 -0.03
N ALA A 108 -8.38 14.34 1.18
CA ALA A 108 -8.27 13.49 2.36
C ALA A 108 -9.62 12.86 2.74
N ALA A 109 -10.69 13.64 2.72
CA ALA A 109 -12.04 13.16 3.01
C ALA A 109 -12.50 12.09 2.01
N ALA A 110 -12.22 12.26 0.72
CA ALA A 110 -12.50 11.25 -0.30
C ALA A 110 -11.76 9.92 0.00
N LYS A 111 -10.48 9.97 0.41
CA LYS A 111 -9.72 8.78 0.79
C LYS A 111 -10.20 8.13 2.08
N ALA A 112 -10.60 8.93 3.08
CA ALA A 112 -11.10 8.44 4.36
C ALA A 112 -12.37 7.58 4.21
N ARG A 113 -13.10 7.71 3.10
CA ARG A 113 -14.28 6.88 2.78
C ARG A 113 -13.95 5.38 2.71
N ILE A 114 -12.67 5.00 2.51
CA ILE A 114 -12.26 3.59 2.52
C ILE A 114 -12.57 2.90 3.87
N PHE A 115 -12.72 3.66 4.95
CA PHE A 115 -13.03 3.15 6.29
C PHE A 115 -14.54 3.05 6.59
N LEU A 116 -15.44 3.39 5.65
CA LEU A 116 -16.90 3.43 5.91
C LEU A 116 -17.47 2.11 6.45
N HIS A 117 -17.05 0.98 5.92
CA HIS A 117 -17.49 -0.37 6.30
C HIS A 117 -16.28 -1.30 6.46
N CYS A 118 -15.29 -0.86 7.24
CA CYS A 118 -14.03 -1.54 7.43
C CYS A 118 -13.98 -2.16 8.83
N ASN A 119 -13.61 -3.43 8.93
CA ASN A 119 -13.45 -4.09 10.22
C ASN A 119 -12.16 -3.67 10.93
N VAL A 120 -11.04 -3.54 10.17
CA VAL A 120 -9.75 -3.12 10.71
C VAL A 120 -9.18 -1.96 9.89
N ALA A 121 -9.15 -0.78 10.47
CA ALA A 121 -8.53 0.40 9.86
C ALA A 121 -7.02 0.39 10.11
N ILE A 122 -6.22 0.43 9.03
CA ILE A 122 -4.75 0.46 9.08
C ILE A 122 -4.28 1.86 8.70
N VAL A 123 -3.71 2.57 9.67
CA VAL A 123 -3.46 4.01 9.63
C VAL A 123 -1.96 4.29 9.74
N ASN A 124 -1.44 5.09 8.83
CA ASN A 124 -0.07 5.59 8.95
C ASN A 124 0.03 6.61 10.09
N ARG A 125 0.74 6.26 11.18
CA ARG A 125 0.89 7.15 12.34
C ARG A 125 1.90 8.28 12.11
N ASP A 126 2.75 8.18 11.09
CA ASP A 126 3.71 9.21 10.73
C ASP A 126 3.09 10.30 9.83
N ASP A 127 1.94 10.01 9.20
CA ASP A 127 1.22 11.00 8.38
C ASP A 127 0.16 11.72 9.24
N PRO A 128 0.31 13.04 9.46
CA PRO A 128 -0.59 13.79 10.34
C PRO A 128 -2.04 13.83 9.84
N ILE A 129 -2.27 13.77 8.54
CA ILE A 129 -3.62 13.78 7.95
C ILE A 129 -4.26 12.40 8.11
N VAL A 130 -3.54 11.34 7.74
CA VAL A 130 -4.03 9.96 7.85
C VAL A 130 -4.34 9.61 9.31
N ARG A 131 -3.54 10.08 10.24
CA ARG A 131 -3.73 9.88 11.68
C ARG A 131 -5.08 10.39 12.20
N LEU A 132 -5.63 11.42 11.56
CA LEU A 132 -6.94 12.02 11.92
C LEU A 132 -8.13 11.30 11.28
N MET A 133 -7.93 10.35 10.37
CA MET A 133 -9.00 9.63 9.66
C MET A 133 -9.67 8.54 10.52
N ARG A 134 -9.16 8.29 11.73
CA ARG A 134 -9.71 7.29 12.67
C ARG A 134 -11.11 7.69 13.12
N ARG A 135 -12.02 6.69 13.18
CA ARG A 135 -13.36 6.86 13.74
C ARG A 135 -13.44 6.26 15.14
N ARG A 136 -14.32 6.78 15.98
CA ARG A 136 -14.58 6.20 17.31
C ARG A 136 -15.23 4.82 17.15
N GLY A 137 -14.74 3.83 17.91
CA GLY A 137 -15.30 2.47 17.93
C GLY A 137 -14.80 1.53 16.86
N GLU A 138 -13.88 1.96 15.98
CA GLU A 138 -13.22 1.09 15.00
C GLU A 138 -12.05 0.33 15.62
N THR A 139 -11.81 -0.89 15.18
CA THR A 139 -10.54 -1.59 15.42
C THR A 139 -9.46 -0.93 14.56
N VAL A 140 -8.47 -0.35 15.20
CA VAL A 140 -7.41 0.39 14.51
C VAL A 140 -6.07 -0.31 14.76
N GLN A 141 -5.35 -0.57 13.68
CA GLN A 141 -3.92 -0.86 13.71
C GLN A 141 -3.16 0.31 13.09
N THR A 142 -1.93 0.54 13.52
CA THR A 142 -1.10 1.60 12.94
C THR A 142 0.21 1.04 12.40
N PHE A 143 0.74 1.70 11.37
CA PHE A 143 2.11 1.45 10.92
C PHE A 143 2.89 2.78 10.86
N GLY A 144 4.20 2.68 10.95
CA GLY A 144 5.08 3.85 10.88
C GLY A 144 6.54 3.47 11.06
N ALA A 145 7.43 4.45 11.00
CA ALA A 145 8.87 4.24 11.15
C ALA A 145 9.36 4.31 12.61
N SER A 146 8.49 4.67 13.56
CA SER A 146 8.80 4.65 14.99
C SER A 146 8.64 3.24 15.57
N VAL A 147 9.27 3.02 16.73
CA VAL A 147 9.16 1.76 17.48
C VAL A 147 7.70 1.54 17.89
N PRO A 148 7.12 0.35 17.61
CA PRO A 148 5.78 0.03 18.05
C PRO A 148 5.69 -0.06 19.57
N GLN A 149 4.57 0.42 20.14
CA GLN A 149 4.33 0.47 21.59
C GLN A 149 3.25 -0.53 22.05
N SER A 150 2.51 -1.13 21.12
CA SER A 150 1.48 -2.14 21.39
C SER A 150 1.39 -3.17 20.26
N GLU A 151 0.66 -4.25 20.48
CA GLU A 151 0.43 -5.34 19.49
C GLU A 151 -0.39 -4.88 18.26
N GLU A 152 -1.07 -3.73 18.34
CA GLU A 152 -1.77 -3.11 17.21
C GLU A 152 -0.86 -2.24 16.36
N GLU A 153 0.40 -2.07 16.75
CA GLU A 153 1.35 -1.22 16.07
C GLU A 153 2.41 -2.01 15.31
N TRP A 154 2.63 -1.60 14.06
CA TRP A 154 3.67 -2.10 13.18
C TRP A 154 4.73 -1.02 12.99
N GLY A 155 6.02 -1.34 13.14
CA GLY A 155 7.06 -0.31 13.14
C GLY A 155 8.45 -0.81 12.86
N LEU A 156 9.41 0.13 12.99
CA LEU A 156 10.83 -0.15 12.84
C LEU A 156 11.51 -0.06 14.20
N VAL A 157 12.17 -1.14 14.59
CA VAL A 157 12.95 -1.22 15.84
C VAL A 157 14.43 -1.12 15.50
N PRO A 158 15.16 -0.13 15.98
CA PRO A 158 16.60 -0.03 15.78
C PRO A 158 17.32 -1.16 16.52
N ARG A 159 18.30 -1.79 15.85
CA ARG A 159 19.19 -2.81 16.38
C ARG A 159 20.63 -2.51 15.95
N ALA A 160 21.60 -3.25 16.50
CA ALA A 160 23.01 -3.07 16.17
C ALA A 160 23.33 -3.32 14.69
N ASP A 161 22.58 -4.20 14.04
CA ASP A 161 22.68 -4.58 12.63
C ASP A 161 21.74 -3.77 11.70
N GLY A 162 21.07 -2.75 12.21
CA GLY A 162 20.13 -1.91 11.47
C GLY A 162 18.70 -1.95 12.00
N ALA A 163 17.78 -1.33 11.26
CA ALA A 163 16.37 -1.34 11.63
C ALA A 163 15.70 -2.67 11.30
N TRP A 164 14.77 -3.12 12.15
CA TRP A 164 13.98 -4.31 11.98
C TRP A 164 12.50 -3.98 11.85
N LEU A 165 11.79 -4.60 10.92
CA LEU A 165 10.34 -4.60 10.89
C LEU A 165 9.82 -5.38 12.08
N ALA A 166 8.85 -4.83 12.80
CA ALA A 166 8.28 -5.42 14.00
C ALA A 166 6.77 -5.18 14.12
N ARG A 167 6.11 -6.04 14.87
CA ARG A 167 4.76 -5.86 15.37
C ARG A 167 4.80 -5.92 16.90
N GLY A 168 4.40 -4.85 17.58
CA GLY A 168 4.59 -4.78 19.03
C GLY A 168 6.01 -5.12 19.44
N GLY A 169 6.17 -6.09 20.31
CA GLY A 169 7.47 -6.61 20.75
C GLY A 169 8.10 -7.65 19.82
N GLU A 170 7.37 -8.16 18.82
CA GLU A 170 7.85 -9.22 17.93
C GLU A 170 8.68 -8.66 16.77
N LEU A 171 9.94 -9.07 16.65
CA LEU A 171 10.81 -8.76 15.52
C LEU A 171 10.53 -9.75 14.37
N LEU A 172 10.29 -9.25 13.17
CA LEU A 172 9.89 -10.05 12.02
C LEU A 172 11.03 -10.24 11.02
N LEU A 173 11.70 -9.14 10.63
CA LEU A 173 12.66 -9.13 9.53
C LEU A 173 13.56 -7.90 9.63
N PRO A 174 14.91 -8.00 9.46
CA PRO A 174 15.75 -6.83 9.29
C PRO A 174 15.40 -6.09 7.99
N ALA A 175 15.30 -4.76 8.05
CA ALA A 175 14.88 -3.95 6.90
C ALA A 175 15.84 -4.07 5.70
N HIS A 176 17.14 -4.29 5.97
CA HIS A 176 18.12 -4.52 4.90
C HIS A 176 17.97 -5.87 4.17
N ALA A 177 17.19 -6.80 4.72
CA ALA A 177 16.87 -8.07 4.06
C ALA A 177 15.69 -7.96 3.07
N LEU A 178 15.00 -6.81 3.01
CA LEU A 178 14.04 -6.55 1.95
C LEU A 178 14.76 -6.39 0.61
N ALA A 179 14.30 -7.05 -0.45
CA ALA A 179 14.83 -6.79 -1.78
C ALA A 179 14.52 -5.36 -2.24
N LEU A 180 13.36 -4.83 -1.87
CA LEU A 180 12.93 -3.46 -2.19
C LEU A 180 13.36 -2.52 -1.05
N GLN A 181 14.47 -1.81 -1.24
CA GLN A 181 15.11 -0.97 -0.24
C GLN A 181 14.42 0.39 -0.05
N GLY A 182 14.76 1.05 1.03
CA GLY A 182 14.31 2.40 1.37
C GLY A 182 13.25 2.46 2.47
N ARG A 183 13.28 3.55 3.25
CA ARG A 183 12.38 3.75 4.40
C ARG A 183 10.91 3.70 4.02
N HIS A 184 10.55 4.32 2.89
CA HIS A 184 9.18 4.30 2.36
C HIS A 184 8.73 2.88 1.98
N ASN A 185 9.63 2.04 1.47
CA ASN A 185 9.32 0.65 1.14
C ASN A 185 9.21 -0.22 2.39
N ALA A 186 10.00 0.04 3.43
CA ALA A 186 9.80 -0.59 4.73
C ALA A 186 8.42 -0.25 5.32
N GLN A 187 7.95 0.99 5.18
CA GLN A 187 6.58 1.38 5.59
C GLN A 187 5.51 0.70 4.73
N ASN A 188 5.69 0.60 3.41
CA ASN A 188 4.81 -0.17 2.53
C ASN A 188 4.74 -1.64 2.94
N ALA A 189 5.88 -2.24 3.32
CA ALA A 189 5.96 -3.61 3.82
C ALA A 189 5.19 -3.79 5.14
N LEU A 190 5.34 -2.85 6.09
CA LEU A 190 4.58 -2.87 7.35
C LEU A 190 3.06 -2.77 7.11
N ALA A 191 2.62 -1.91 6.20
CA ALA A 191 1.21 -1.80 5.81
C ALA A 191 0.69 -3.09 5.17
N ALA A 192 1.48 -3.72 4.28
CA ALA A 192 1.12 -4.99 3.63
C ALA A 192 1.05 -6.15 4.64
N LEU A 193 1.97 -6.20 5.61
CA LEU A 193 1.93 -7.18 6.70
C LEU A 193 0.70 -6.98 7.58
N ALA A 194 0.35 -5.74 7.94
CA ALA A 194 -0.83 -5.42 8.74
C ALA A 194 -2.12 -5.83 8.02
N LEU A 195 -2.24 -5.55 6.72
CA LEU A 195 -3.36 -6.00 5.87
C LEU A 195 -3.45 -7.53 5.82
N THR A 196 -2.32 -8.20 5.58
CA THR A 196 -2.26 -9.67 5.54
C THR A 196 -2.66 -10.29 6.87
N ALA A 197 -2.22 -9.70 7.99
CA ALA A 197 -2.54 -10.17 9.33
C ALA A 197 -4.04 -10.11 9.68
N ALA A 198 -4.81 -9.26 8.99
CA ALA A 198 -6.26 -9.17 9.16
C ALA A 198 -7.02 -10.40 8.58
N VAL A 199 -6.41 -11.16 7.67
CA VAL A 199 -7.06 -12.30 7.00
C VAL A 199 -6.29 -13.63 7.15
N ALA A 200 -5.00 -13.59 7.54
CA ALA A 200 -4.15 -14.77 7.71
C ALA A 200 -3.09 -14.54 8.79
N ARG A 201 -2.49 -15.61 9.28
CA ARG A 201 -1.35 -15.53 10.22
C ARG A 201 -0.07 -15.23 9.47
N ILE A 202 0.77 -14.36 10.04
CA ILE A 202 2.14 -14.14 9.55
C ILE A 202 3.00 -15.34 9.98
N ARG A 203 3.42 -16.14 9.01
CA ARG A 203 4.23 -17.35 9.17
C ARG A 203 5.49 -17.25 8.32
N PRO A 204 6.50 -18.11 8.49
CA PRO A 204 7.73 -18.06 7.71
C PRO A 204 7.56 -17.91 6.19
N PRO A 205 6.62 -18.62 5.50
CA PRO A 205 6.41 -18.42 4.06
C PRO A 205 6.04 -16.98 3.68
N VAL A 206 5.27 -16.27 4.53
CA VAL A 206 4.90 -14.85 4.31
C VAL A 206 6.14 -13.96 4.43
N ILE A 207 7.00 -14.19 5.44
CA ILE A 207 8.26 -13.46 5.61
C ILE A 207 9.21 -13.72 4.44
N ASP A 208 9.28 -14.97 3.95
CA ASP A 208 10.12 -15.31 2.81
C ASP A 208 9.60 -14.67 1.50
N ALA A 209 8.29 -14.57 1.32
CA ALA A 209 7.71 -13.83 0.20
C ALA A 209 8.03 -12.34 0.29
N LEU A 210 7.95 -11.75 1.49
CA LEU A 210 8.33 -10.36 1.73
C LEU A 210 9.78 -10.09 1.36
N LYS A 211 10.73 -10.97 1.75
CA LYS A 211 12.14 -10.86 1.39
C LYS A 211 12.37 -10.85 -0.12
N ARG A 212 11.64 -11.69 -0.84
CA ARG A 212 11.83 -11.89 -2.30
C ARG A 212 11.13 -10.84 -3.16
N PHE A 213 10.20 -10.06 -2.60
CA PHE A 213 9.46 -9.07 -3.38
C PHE A 213 10.37 -7.93 -3.86
N ALA A 214 10.78 -8.00 -5.12
CA ALA A 214 11.72 -7.06 -5.74
C ALA A 214 11.06 -5.76 -6.26
N GLY A 215 9.76 -5.57 -6.01
CA GLY A 215 9.02 -4.42 -6.53
C GLY A 215 8.29 -4.70 -7.84
N LEU A 216 7.92 -3.64 -8.53
CA LEU A 216 7.16 -3.69 -9.77
C LEU A 216 7.95 -3.01 -10.90
N PRO A 217 7.73 -3.39 -12.16
CA PRO A 217 8.31 -2.68 -13.30
C PRO A 217 8.04 -1.17 -13.22
N HIS A 218 9.03 -0.40 -13.61
CA HIS A 218 8.98 1.07 -13.66
C HIS A 218 8.78 1.77 -12.29
N ARG A 219 9.14 1.10 -11.18
CA ARG A 219 9.11 1.66 -9.82
C ARG A 219 10.45 1.42 -9.13
N MET A 220 11.30 2.43 -9.12
CA MET A 220 12.67 2.33 -8.62
C MET A 220 13.38 1.09 -9.15
N GLN A 221 13.09 0.71 -10.40
CA GLN A 221 13.60 -0.49 -11.04
C GLN A 221 15.03 -0.28 -11.52
N PRO A 222 16.03 -1.02 -11.03
CA PRO A 222 17.34 -1.05 -11.64
C PRO A 222 17.24 -1.65 -13.06
N VAL A 223 17.65 -0.89 -14.08
CA VAL A 223 17.55 -1.31 -15.48
C VAL A 223 18.92 -1.54 -16.12
N ALA A 224 19.97 -0.91 -15.60
CA ALA A 224 21.33 -1.11 -16.05
C ALA A 224 22.35 -0.73 -14.98
N ASP A 225 23.52 -1.32 -15.02
CA ASP A 225 24.73 -0.87 -14.35
C ASP A 225 25.86 -0.77 -15.38
N ALA A 226 26.31 0.43 -15.67
CA ALA A 226 27.31 0.69 -16.68
C ALA A 226 28.42 1.63 -16.14
N ARG A 227 29.65 1.17 -16.14
CA ARG A 227 30.82 1.95 -15.70
C ARG A 227 30.68 2.52 -14.27
N GLY A 228 30.02 1.78 -13.36
CA GLY A 228 29.75 2.20 -12.00
C GLY A 228 28.59 3.17 -11.84
N VAL A 229 27.83 3.44 -12.90
CA VAL A 229 26.60 4.22 -12.90
C VAL A 229 25.42 3.26 -12.95
N GLN A 230 24.61 3.24 -11.89
CA GLN A 230 23.36 2.50 -11.85
C GLN A 230 22.24 3.33 -12.49
N CYS A 231 21.59 2.79 -13.50
CA CYS A 231 20.39 3.38 -14.10
C CYS A 231 19.14 2.81 -13.43
N ILE A 232 18.25 3.68 -12.99
CA ILE A 232 17.00 3.32 -12.31
C ILE A 232 15.83 3.91 -13.08
N ASP A 233 14.85 3.07 -13.40
CA ASP A 233 13.58 3.50 -13.98
C ASP A 233 12.52 3.66 -12.88
N ASP A 234 12.03 4.87 -12.70
CA ASP A 234 10.93 5.22 -11.82
C ASP A 234 9.84 6.01 -12.56
N SER A 235 9.61 5.69 -13.83
CA SER A 235 8.66 6.41 -14.70
C SER A 235 7.20 6.37 -14.22
N LYS A 236 6.89 5.55 -13.21
CA LYS A 236 5.60 5.54 -12.51
C LYS A 236 5.53 6.51 -11.31
N ALA A 237 6.61 7.21 -10.96
CA ALA A 237 6.58 8.32 -10.01
C ALA A 237 5.98 9.56 -10.72
N THR A 238 4.69 9.78 -10.54
CA THR A 238 3.92 10.83 -11.23
C THR A 238 3.63 12.05 -10.35
N THR A 239 4.34 12.20 -9.24
CA THR A 239 4.22 13.33 -8.31
C THR A 239 5.60 13.77 -7.83
N VAL A 240 5.76 15.07 -7.56
CA VAL A 240 7.00 15.61 -6.96
C VAL A 240 7.35 14.88 -5.66
N ALA A 241 6.36 14.63 -4.79
CA ALA A 241 6.57 13.92 -3.53
C ALA A 241 7.09 12.49 -3.71
N ALA A 242 6.70 11.79 -4.79
CA ALA A 242 7.23 10.45 -5.08
C ALA A 242 8.71 10.51 -5.50
N THR A 243 9.07 11.49 -6.34
CA THR A 243 10.46 11.71 -6.76
C THR A 243 11.34 12.11 -5.57
N VAL A 244 10.88 13.01 -4.70
CA VAL A 244 11.59 13.38 -3.47
C VAL A 244 11.81 12.16 -2.59
N ALA A 245 10.77 11.34 -2.35
CA ALA A 245 10.90 10.13 -1.54
C ALA A 245 11.88 9.10 -2.14
N ALA A 246 11.97 9.04 -3.48
CA ALA A 246 12.94 8.20 -4.16
C ALA A 246 14.38 8.68 -3.97
N LEU A 247 14.59 10.01 -3.96
CA LEU A 247 15.91 10.63 -3.79
C LEU A 247 16.40 10.62 -2.34
N ASP A 248 15.50 10.80 -1.36
CA ASP A 248 15.83 10.87 0.07
C ASP A 248 16.47 9.58 0.63
N GLY A 249 16.30 8.46 -0.04
CA GLY A 249 16.90 7.17 0.37
C GLY A 249 18.31 6.92 -0.17
N GLY A 250 18.83 7.81 -1.05
CA GLY A 250 20.07 7.59 -1.77
C GLY A 250 21.31 8.02 -0.99
N THR A 251 22.33 7.16 -0.92
CA THR A 251 23.66 7.48 -0.36
C THR A 251 24.69 7.84 -1.44
N ARG A 252 24.32 7.75 -2.71
CA ARG A 252 25.17 8.02 -3.89
C ARG A 252 24.74 9.30 -4.58
N PRO A 253 25.64 10.03 -5.26
CA PRO A 253 25.25 11.14 -6.13
C PRO A 253 24.24 10.68 -7.19
N VAL A 254 23.22 11.48 -7.43
CA VAL A 254 22.14 11.17 -8.38
C VAL A 254 22.10 12.21 -9.50
N VAL A 255 21.98 11.74 -10.73
CA VAL A 255 21.59 12.55 -11.89
C VAL A 255 20.13 12.25 -12.16
N LEU A 256 19.26 13.24 -11.90
CA LEU A 256 17.82 13.11 -12.11
C LEU A 256 17.47 13.52 -13.54
N ILE A 257 16.80 12.60 -14.26
CA ILE A 257 16.13 12.92 -15.54
C ILE A 257 14.64 12.93 -15.24
N ALA A 258 14.03 14.12 -15.24
CA ALA A 258 12.62 14.30 -14.94
C ALA A 258 11.95 15.14 -16.03
N GLY A 259 10.63 14.95 -16.20
CA GLY A 259 9.82 15.71 -17.15
C GLY A 259 8.38 15.20 -17.17
N GLY A 260 7.51 15.95 -17.87
CA GLY A 260 6.09 15.66 -17.99
C GLY A 260 5.20 16.76 -17.44
N ASP A 261 3.90 16.48 -17.33
CA ASP A 261 2.91 17.41 -16.79
C ASP A 261 2.94 17.40 -15.25
N GLY A 262 3.25 18.56 -14.66
CA GLY A 262 3.31 18.77 -13.20
C GLY A 262 1.95 18.79 -12.50
N LYS A 263 0.82 18.76 -13.21
CA LYS A 263 -0.55 18.75 -12.67
C LYS A 263 -0.79 19.84 -11.62
N GLY A 264 -0.28 21.03 -11.89
CA GLY A 264 -0.38 22.20 -10.99
C GLY A 264 0.53 22.14 -9.75
N GLN A 265 1.45 21.18 -9.66
CA GLN A 265 2.46 21.14 -8.60
C GLN A 265 3.66 22.04 -8.94
N GLY A 266 4.18 22.77 -7.95
CA GLY A 266 5.48 23.46 -8.06
C GLY A 266 6.63 22.45 -7.94
N PHE A 267 7.69 22.68 -8.74
CA PHE A 267 8.92 21.87 -8.72
C PHE A 267 9.99 22.53 -7.84
#